data_806b8d88130c98db0fa782d9f17f1fc8
#
_entry.id   806b8d88130c98db0fa782d9f17f1fc8
#
_cell.length_a   1.000
_cell.length_b   1.000
_cell.length_c   1.000
_cell.angle_alpha   90.00
_cell.angle_beta   90.00
_cell.angle_gamma   90.00
#
_symmetry.space_group_name_H-M   'P 1'
#
loop_
_entity.id
_entity.type
_entity.pdbx_description
1 polymer ?
#
loop_
_entity_poly.entity_id
_entity_poly.type
_entity_poly.pdbx_seq_one_letter_code
_entity_poly.pdbx_strand_id
1 'polypeptide(L)'
;MIRFADEKDIPQLKEIWHISFGDSKEYIDMFMEQQFKGARTVVYEEDSKILSMFFLFRCDFSIYEKTHPAFYLYAAATLPQYRGKGIMGKMLEFSKLYAAKKNFDFIILSPAEKSLYDYYGRFGFKECFKSQKISLNIKNEKEYAPSFSENDLKKMFILRNAAVKKADGVLWDEEFFRYAVYENGYTKGNTKSAEGCYGIYFKEDDHIIFKELIGEPSQKTLDFVLNVCKDEKVNNVQLNVPVCFECTENSDECILVNTGMAVPLNTEALKALENSDKNAYLGLTLG
;
A
#
# COMPACT_ATOMS: atom_id res chain seq x y z
N MET A 1 21.02 11.91 16.30
CA MET A 1 21.24 12.52 14.95
C MET A 1 20.29 11.84 13.96
N ILE A 2 19.74 12.58 12.95
CA ILE A 2 18.97 11.97 11.87
C ILE A 2 19.85 11.89 10.64
N ARG A 3 19.88 10.73 9.99
CA ARG A 3 20.66 10.46 8.79
C ARG A 3 20.03 9.35 7.95
N PHE A 4 20.52 9.18 6.74
CA PHE A 4 20.26 7.97 5.98
C PHE A 4 21.08 6.80 6.52
N ALA A 5 20.54 5.59 6.43
CA ALA A 5 21.19 4.38 6.87
C ALA A 5 22.29 3.94 5.90
N ASP A 6 23.19 3.11 6.39
CA ASP A 6 24.14 2.35 5.58
C ASP A 6 24.08 0.84 5.94
N GLU A 7 24.84 0.00 5.22
CA GLU A 7 24.79 -1.46 5.39
C GLU A 7 25.13 -1.94 6.80
N LYS A 8 25.98 -1.21 7.52
CA LYS A 8 26.34 -1.57 8.92
C LYS A 8 25.15 -1.43 9.88
N ASP A 9 24.13 -0.68 9.50
CA ASP A 9 22.94 -0.46 10.32
C ASP A 9 21.94 -1.63 10.24
N ILE A 10 22.02 -2.47 9.20
CA ILE A 10 21.08 -3.56 8.95
C ILE A 10 20.78 -4.43 10.18
N PRO A 11 21.77 -4.85 11.00
CA PRO A 11 21.45 -5.64 12.19
C PRO A 11 20.53 -4.91 13.19
N GLN A 12 20.76 -3.61 13.41
CA GLN A 12 19.91 -2.81 14.31
C GLN A 12 18.53 -2.52 13.71
N LEU A 13 18.46 -2.35 12.39
CA LEU A 13 17.17 -2.16 11.69
C LEU A 13 16.30 -3.41 11.79
N LYS A 14 16.88 -4.60 11.62
CA LYS A 14 16.19 -5.89 11.81
C LYS A 14 15.66 -6.06 13.23
N GLU A 15 16.45 -5.69 14.23
CA GLU A 15 16.03 -5.73 15.63
C GLU A 15 14.87 -4.79 15.92
N ILE A 16 14.93 -3.51 15.45
CA ILE A 16 13.87 -2.54 15.62
C ILE A 16 12.59 -3.02 14.94
N TRP A 17 12.70 -3.60 13.74
CA TRP A 17 11.58 -4.15 13.00
C TRP A 17 10.91 -5.28 13.80
N HIS A 18 11.68 -6.28 14.21
CA HIS A 18 11.14 -7.42 14.96
C HIS A 18 10.45 -6.99 16.25
N ILE A 19 11.06 -6.08 17.03
CA ILE A 19 10.47 -5.55 18.27
C ILE A 19 9.19 -4.77 18.01
N SER A 20 9.09 -4.06 16.88
CA SER A 20 8.00 -3.12 16.63
C SER A 20 6.80 -3.75 15.94
N PHE A 21 7.01 -4.72 15.06
CA PHE A 21 5.98 -5.32 14.20
C PHE A 21 5.75 -6.81 14.48
N GLY A 22 6.72 -7.50 15.12
CA GLY A 22 6.57 -8.92 15.47
C GLY A 22 6.78 -9.89 14.30
N ASP A 23 7.19 -9.39 13.14
CA ASP A 23 7.42 -10.22 11.97
C ASP A 23 8.52 -11.27 12.21
N SER A 24 8.46 -12.38 11.48
CA SER A 24 9.45 -13.43 11.56
C SER A 24 10.82 -12.96 11.06
N LYS A 25 11.87 -13.58 11.57
CA LYS A 25 13.23 -13.27 11.14
C LYS A 25 13.40 -13.48 9.64
N GLU A 26 12.82 -14.55 9.12
CA GLU A 26 12.90 -14.92 7.70
C GLU A 26 12.25 -13.84 6.82
N TYR A 27 11.10 -13.30 7.23
CA TYR A 27 10.44 -12.21 6.50
C TYR A 27 11.28 -10.94 6.53
N ILE A 28 11.82 -10.57 7.71
CA ILE A 28 12.66 -9.38 7.86
C ILE A 28 13.94 -9.52 7.04
N ASP A 29 14.57 -10.70 7.05
CA ASP A 29 15.77 -10.99 6.26
C ASP A 29 15.48 -10.85 4.76
N MET A 30 14.39 -11.44 4.28
CA MET A 30 13.93 -11.33 2.90
C MET A 30 13.68 -9.87 2.50
N PHE A 31 12.95 -9.10 3.33
CA PHE A 31 12.70 -7.69 3.06
C PHE A 31 14.01 -6.89 2.96
N MET A 32 14.91 -7.06 3.93
CA MET A 32 16.18 -6.33 3.93
C MET A 32 17.05 -6.69 2.72
N GLU A 33 17.09 -7.95 2.33
CA GLU A 33 17.83 -8.41 1.15
C GLU A 33 17.27 -7.79 -0.15
N GLN A 34 15.95 -7.77 -0.30
CA GLN A 34 15.30 -7.31 -1.53
C GLN A 34 15.11 -5.78 -1.58
N GLN A 35 14.87 -5.14 -0.45
CA GLN A 35 14.38 -3.77 -0.41
C GLN A 35 15.28 -2.79 0.33
N PHE A 36 16.28 -3.23 1.10
CA PHE A 36 17.18 -2.27 1.74
C PHE A 36 17.96 -1.49 0.69
N LYS A 37 17.84 -0.18 0.75
CA LYS A 37 18.72 0.79 0.08
C LYS A 37 18.99 1.90 1.08
N GLY A 38 20.25 2.12 1.43
CA GLY A 38 20.63 3.15 2.41
C GLY A 38 20.01 4.51 2.06
N ALA A 39 20.07 4.92 0.79
CA ALA A 39 19.54 6.20 0.32
C ALA A 39 18.01 6.41 0.50
N ARG A 40 17.26 5.38 0.88
CA ARG A 40 15.81 5.46 1.17
C ARG A 40 15.43 5.06 2.59
N THR A 41 16.40 4.69 3.42
CA THR A 41 16.16 4.29 4.82
C THR A 41 16.63 5.41 5.74
N VAL A 42 15.70 6.00 6.48
CA VAL A 42 15.99 7.10 7.42
C VAL A 42 16.05 6.55 8.83
N VAL A 43 17.06 6.95 9.58
CA VAL A 43 17.27 6.51 10.96
C VAL A 43 17.51 7.70 11.90
N TYR A 44 17.11 7.50 13.16
CA TYR A 44 17.52 8.36 14.27
C TYR A 44 18.54 7.60 15.11
N GLU A 45 19.75 8.16 15.21
CA GLU A 45 20.86 7.60 15.94
C GLU A 45 21.23 8.47 17.15
N GLU A 46 21.49 7.84 18.29
CA GLU A 46 22.04 8.42 19.50
C GLU A 46 23.05 7.45 20.12
N ASP A 47 24.24 7.92 20.43
CA ASP A 47 25.33 7.12 21.01
C ASP A 47 25.61 5.80 20.24
N SER A 48 25.69 5.89 18.90
CA SER A 48 25.90 4.75 18.00
C SER A 48 24.76 3.70 18.02
N LYS A 49 23.63 4.03 18.64
CA LYS A 49 22.46 3.18 18.67
C LYS A 49 21.35 3.77 17.82
N ILE A 50 20.75 2.97 16.94
CA ILE A 50 19.57 3.37 16.17
C ILE A 50 18.33 3.18 17.05
N LEU A 51 17.57 4.25 17.23
CA LEU A 51 16.40 4.27 18.10
C LEU A 51 15.09 4.27 17.34
N SER A 52 15.14 4.66 16.06
CA SER A 52 13.95 4.80 15.21
C SER A 52 14.34 4.70 13.74
N MET A 53 13.43 4.20 12.92
CA MET A 53 13.63 4.02 11.48
C MET A 53 12.32 4.17 10.71
N PHE A 54 12.43 4.40 9.39
CA PHE A 54 11.43 4.12 8.38
C PHE A 54 12.06 4.10 6.98
N PHE A 55 11.29 3.62 6.00
CA PHE A 55 11.69 3.58 4.60
C PHE A 55 10.89 4.60 3.78
N LEU A 56 11.52 5.16 2.73
CA LEU A 56 10.92 6.07 1.76
C LEU A 56 10.98 5.43 0.38
N PHE A 57 9.87 4.90 -0.10
CA PHE A 57 9.74 4.37 -1.45
C PHE A 57 9.30 5.47 -2.39
N ARG A 58 9.90 5.54 -3.58
CA ARG A 58 9.45 6.48 -4.61
C ARG A 58 8.14 5.97 -5.21
N CYS A 59 7.22 6.90 -5.40
CA CYS A 59 5.98 6.69 -6.12
C CYS A 59 5.54 8.01 -6.73
N ASP A 60 4.46 7.97 -7.48
CA ASP A 60 3.78 9.16 -7.94
C ASP A 60 2.35 9.19 -7.39
N PHE A 61 1.81 10.36 -7.14
CA PHE A 61 0.41 10.56 -6.79
C PHE A 61 -0.32 11.23 -7.95
N SER A 62 -1.27 10.53 -8.56
CA SER A 62 -2.15 11.07 -9.58
C SER A 62 -3.34 11.76 -8.93
N ILE A 63 -3.58 13.03 -9.31
CA ILE A 63 -4.75 13.83 -8.92
C ILE A 63 -5.28 14.49 -10.19
N TYR A 64 -6.51 14.18 -10.60
CA TYR A 64 -7.10 14.62 -11.87
C TYR A 64 -6.17 14.37 -13.07
N GLU A 65 -5.66 13.14 -13.16
CA GLU A 65 -4.70 12.67 -14.16
C GLU A 65 -3.34 13.39 -14.17
N LYS A 66 -3.15 14.42 -13.33
CA LYS A 66 -1.85 15.08 -13.15
C LYS A 66 -1.00 14.29 -12.16
N THR A 67 0.22 14.00 -12.56
CA THR A 67 1.17 13.22 -11.77
C THR A 67 2.03 14.11 -10.90
N HIS A 68 2.11 13.81 -9.61
CA HIS A 68 2.89 14.49 -8.59
C HIS A 68 3.92 13.53 -7.99
N PRO A 69 5.23 13.82 -8.05
CA PRO A 69 6.23 12.95 -7.44
C PRO A 69 6.04 12.88 -5.92
N ALA A 70 6.07 11.66 -5.38
CA ALA A 70 5.82 11.40 -3.97
C ALA A 70 6.78 10.36 -3.38
N PHE A 71 6.90 10.36 -2.05
CA PHE A 71 7.44 9.25 -1.29
C PHE A 71 6.33 8.53 -0.52
N TYR A 72 6.35 7.22 -0.55
CA TYR A 72 5.58 6.39 0.38
C TYR A 72 6.45 6.04 1.58
N LEU A 73 6.02 6.47 2.77
CA LEU A 73 6.68 6.20 4.04
C LEU A 73 6.17 4.87 4.60
N TYR A 74 7.08 3.93 4.80
CA TYR A 74 6.78 2.57 5.21
C TYR A 74 7.59 2.15 6.44
N ALA A 75 7.02 1.25 7.25
CA ALA A 75 7.62 0.63 8.43
C ALA A 75 8.22 1.63 9.42
N ALA A 76 7.44 2.67 9.76
CA ALA A 76 7.84 3.67 10.75
C ALA A 76 7.85 3.07 12.15
N ALA A 77 9.02 2.95 12.74
CA ALA A 77 9.22 2.31 14.04
C ALA A 77 10.14 3.12 14.96
N THR A 78 9.79 3.13 16.25
CA THR A 78 10.63 3.64 17.33
C THR A 78 10.69 2.59 18.43
N LEU A 79 11.87 2.26 18.94
CA LEU A 79 12.03 1.34 20.05
C LEU A 79 11.13 1.73 21.22
N PRO A 80 10.41 0.79 21.88
CA PRO A 80 9.39 1.08 22.89
C PRO A 80 9.85 2.05 23.99
N GLN A 81 11.05 1.88 24.55
CA GLN A 81 11.61 2.71 25.61
C GLN A 81 11.97 4.14 25.19
N TYR A 82 11.91 4.43 23.89
CA TYR A 82 12.17 5.77 23.33
C TYR A 82 10.94 6.42 22.72
N ARG A 83 9.78 5.75 22.76
CA ARG A 83 8.49 6.32 22.33
C ARG A 83 8.09 7.49 23.23
N GLY A 84 7.25 8.39 22.72
CA GLY A 84 6.79 9.58 23.46
C GLY A 84 7.82 10.71 23.59
N LYS A 85 9.07 10.54 23.11
CA LYS A 85 10.14 11.56 23.19
C LYS A 85 10.24 12.46 21.94
N GLY A 86 9.28 12.39 21.03
CA GLY A 86 9.23 13.21 19.83
C GLY A 86 10.20 12.81 18.72
N ILE A 87 10.87 11.64 18.80
CA ILE A 87 11.87 11.18 17.84
C ILE A 87 11.25 11.05 16.45
N MET A 88 10.14 10.30 16.31
CA MET A 88 9.47 10.11 15.03
C MET A 88 9.01 11.44 14.43
N GLY A 89 8.51 12.37 15.24
CA GLY A 89 8.14 13.71 14.78
C GLY A 89 9.32 14.47 14.14
N LYS A 90 10.50 14.43 14.76
CA LYS A 90 11.73 15.03 14.21
C LYS A 90 12.13 14.36 12.89
N MET A 91 11.96 13.04 12.77
CA MET A 91 12.26 12.30 11.54
C MET A 91 11.27 12.63 10.43
N LEU A 92 9.98 12.81 10.74
CA LEU A 92 8.96 13.25 9.77
C LEU A 92 9.30 14.65 9.23
N GLU A 93 9.66 15.62 10.11
CA GLU A 93 10.06 16.96 9.69
C GLU A 93 11.32 16.93 8.80
N PHE A 94 12.33 16.14 9.17
CA PHE A 94 13.52 15.92 8.33
C PHE A 94 13.14 15.41 6.94
N SER A 95 12.24 14.43 6.87
CA SER A 95 11.82 13.83 5.59
C SER A 95 11.05 14.81 4.71
N LYS A 96 10.19 15.64 5.30
CA LYS A 96 9.48 16.71 4.56
C LYS A 96 10.47 17.69 3.95
N LEU A 97 11.45 18.16 4.71
CA LEU A 97 12.50 19.07 4.21
C LEU A 97 13.35 18.41 3.13
N TYR A 98 13.73 17.14 3.33
CA TYR A 98 14.49 16.39 2.34
C TYR A 98 13.71 16.20 1.04
N ALA A 99 12.45 15.75 1.13
CA ALA A 99 11.60 15.52 -0.03
C ALA A 99 11.33 16.82 -0.81
N ALA A 100 11.00 17.91 -0.12
CA ALA A 100 10.81 19.23 -0.74
C ALA A 100 12.08 19.71 -1.46
N LYS A 101 13.27 19.55 -0.85
CA LYS A 101 14.56 19.88 -1.49
C LYS A 101 14.85 19.04 -2.73
N LYS A 102 14.25 17.85 -2.83
CA LYS A 102 14.36 16.94 -3.97
C LYS A 102 13.23 17.11 -4.99
N ASN A 103 12.42 18.19 -4.86
CA ASN A 103 11.27 18.50 -5.69
C ASN A 103 10.19 17.40 -5.70
N PHE A 104 9.97 16.77 -4.56
CA PHE A 104 8.80 15.94 -4.34
C PHE A 104 7.64 16.79 -3.84
N ASP A 105 6.43 16.44 -4.27
CA ASP A 105 5.20 17.17 -3.95
C ASP A 105 4.51 16.60 -2.70
N PHE A 106 4.67 15.30 -2.43
CA PHE A 106 4.00 14.64 -1.31
C PHE A 106 4.88 13.64 -0.56
N ILE A 107 4.54 13.42 0.72
CA ILE A 107 4.83 12.18 1.43
C ILE A 107 3.50 11.51 1.75
N ILE A 108 3.40 10.22 1.48
CA ILE A 108 2.21 9.38 1.64
C ILE A 108 2.52 8.30 2.67
N LEU A 109 1.52 7.90 3.45
CA LEU A 109 1.61 6.75 4.35
C LEU A 109 0.25 6.10 4.57
N SER A 110 0.28 4.84 5.01
CA SER A 110 -0.90 4.08 5.44
C SER A 110 -0.79 3.84 6.94
N PRO A 111 -1.60 4.51 7.79
CA PRO A 111 -1.61 4.24 9.22
C PRO A 111 -2.17 2.85 9.51
N ALA A 112 -1.46 2.04 10.31
CA ALA A 112 -1.88 0.68 10.65
C ALA A 112 -3.12 0.63 11.56
N GLU A 113 -3.38 1.71 12.33
CA GLU A 113 -4.50 1.78 13.26
C GLU A 113 -5.07 3.20 13.35
N LYS A 114 -6.30 3.32 13.83
CA LYS A 114 -7.05 4.59 13.88
C LYS A 114 -6.34 5.68 14.68
N SER A 115 -5.68 5.34 15.77
CA SER A 115 -4.94 6.29 16.62
C SER A 115 -3.80 7.00 15.89
N LEU A 116 -3.21 6.35 14.88
CA LEU A 116 -2.12 6.90 14.09
C LEU A 116 -2.57 7.98 13.09
N TYR A 117 -3.86 8.01 12.70
CA TYR A 117 -4.39 9.11 11.87
C TYR A 117 -4.31 10.44 12.62
N ASP A 118 -4.72 10.47 13.90
CA ASP A 118 -4.59 11.66 14.75
C ASP A 118 -3.14 12.03 15.00
N TYR A 119 -2.28 11.01 15.15
CA TYR A 119 -0.85 11.23 15.34
C TYR A 119 -0.22 11.93 14.13
N TYR A 120 -0.38 11.36 12.92
CA TYR A 120 0.18 11.94 11.71
C TYR A 120 -0.49 13.27 11.31
N GLY A 121 -1.77 13.45 11.65
CA GLY A 121 -2.48 14.71 11.47
C GLY A 121 -1.78 15.91 12.11
N ARG A 122 -1.13 15.72 13.26
CA ARG A 122 -0.33 16.77 13.94
C ARG A 122 0.89 17.22 13.14
N PHE A 123 1.34 16.41 12.17
CA PHE A 123 2.45 16.71 11.27
C PHE A 123 1.99 17.19 9.89
N GLY A 124 0.70 17.51 9.74
CA GLY A 124 0.12 18.06 8.52
C GLY A 124 -0.35 17.02 7.51
N PHE A 125 -0.32 15.73 7.84
CA PHE A 125 -0.91 14.70 7.00
C PHE A 125 -2.43 14.80 7.01
N LYS A 126 -3.04 14.67 5.83
CA LYS A 126 -4.50 14.71 5.62
C LYS A 126 -4.97 13.36 5.08
N GLU A 127 -6.11 12.89 5.56
CA GLU A 127 -6.79 11.72 5.01
C GLU A 127 -7.26 12.02 3.59
N CYS A 128 -6.83 11.23 2.62
CA CYS A 128 -7.16 11.44 1.22
C CYS A 128 -7.24 10.14 0.40
N PHE A 129 -6.88 9.01 1.00
CA PHE A 129 -6.98 7.71 0.34
C PHE A 129 -8.09 6.89 0.95
N LYS A 130 -8.91 6.31 0.07
CA LYS A 130 -9.99 5.40 0.45
C LYS A 130 -10.03 4.18 -0.45
N SER A 131 -10.51 3.10 0.10
CA SER A 131 -10.91 1.91 -0.64
C SER A 131 -12.34 1.55 -0.31
N GLN A 132 -13.01 1.00 -1.28
CA GLN A 132 -14.30 0.38 -1.09
C GLN A 132 -14.09 -1.10 -0.76
N LYS A 133 -14.59 -1.52 0.41
CA LYS A 133 -14.63 -2.93 0.78
C LYS A 133 -16.01 -3.48 0.43
N ILE A 134 -16.04 -4.46 -0.47
CA ILE A 134 -17.25 -5.13 -0.93
C ILE A 134 -17.19 -6.57 -0.45
N SER A 135 -18.18 -6.99 0.33
CA SER A 135 -18.34 -8.38 0.76
C SER A 135 -19.42 -9.06 -0.09
N LEU A 136 -19.10 -10.24 -0.60
CA LEU A 136 -20.00 -11.05 -1.42
C LEU A 136 -20.03 -12.47 -0.86
N ASN A 137 -21.23 -13.03 -0.76
CA ASN A 137 -21.43 -14.46 -0.55
C ASN A 137 -21.89 -15.11 -1.86
N ILE A 138 -21.07 -16.00 -2.39
CA ILE A 138 -21.28 -16.62 -3.70
C ILE A 138 -22.12 -17.87 -3.54
N LYS A 139 -23.42 -17.74 -3.74
CA LYS A 139 -24.38 -18.87 -3.68
C LYS A 139 -24.59 -19.56 -5.03
N ASN A 140 -23.77 -19.30 -6.03
CA ASN A 140 -24.12 -19.59 -7.42
C ASN A 140 -23.56 -20.93 -7.93
N GLU A 141 -24.49 -21.76 -8.43
CA GLU A 141 -24.24 -23.02 -9.15
C GLU A 141 -23.91 -22.85 -10.66
N LYS A 142 -23.78 -21.60 -11.16
CA LYS A 142 -23.44 -21.39 -12.56
C LYS A 142 -22.03 -21.90 -12.87
N GLU A 143 -21.93 -22.75 -13.85
CA GLU A 143 -20.64 -23.17 -14.42
C GLU A 143 -20.01 -22.01 -15.19
N TYR A 144 -19.04 -21.35 -14.55
CA TYR A 144 -18.12 -20.46 -15.25
C TYR A 144 -16.90 -21.27 -15.66
N ALA A 145 -16.49 -21.19 -16.91
CA ALA A 145 -15.23 -21.78 -17.35
C ALA A 145 -14.09 -20.86 -16.88
N PRO A 146 -13.22 -21.28 -15.95
CA PRO A 146 -12.12 -20.45 -15.51
C PRO A 146 -11.14 -20.24 -16.69
N SER A 147 -11.03 -19.00 -17.13
CA SER A 147 -10.03 -18.59 -18.12
C SER A 147 -9.00 -17.68 -17.47
N PHE A 148 -8.09 -18.26 -16.68
CA PHE A 148 -6.94 -17.52 -16.20
C PHE A 148 -5.88 -17.46 -17.31
N SER A 149 -5.22 -16.33 -17.42
CA SER A 149 -4.03 -16.16 -18.25
C SER A 149 -2.77 -16.36 -17.40
N GLU A 150 -1.65 -16.61 -18.05
CA GLU A 150 -0.36 -16.55 -17.40
C GLU A 150 -0.14 -15.15 -16.78
N ASN A 151 0.37 -15.09 -15.54
CA ASN A 151 0.62 -13.85 -14.84
C ASN A 151 1.79 -13.08 -15.49
N ASP A 152 1.47 -12.14 -16.35
CA ASP A 152 2.43 -11.20 -16.93
C ASP A 152 2.50 -9.96 -16.07
N LEU A 153 3.50 -9.91 -15.18
CA LEU A 153 3.68 -8.80 -14.22
C LEU A 153 3.80 -7.44 -14.90
N LYS A 154 4.37 -7.38 -16.10
CA LYS A 154 4.49 -6.14 -16.86
C LYS A 154 3.12 -5.65 -17.36
N LYS A 155 2.29 -6.55 -17.87
CA LYS A 155 0.92 -6.19 -18.28
C LYS A 155 0.06 -5.80 -17.08
N MET A 156 0.17 -6.53 -15.97
CA MET A 156 -0.53 -6.19 -14.72
C MET A 156 -0.12 -4.82 -14.20
N PHE A 157 1.17 -4.50 -14.17
CA PHE A 157 1.70 -3.20 -13.79
C PHE A 157 1.14 -2.06 -14.66
N ILE A 158 1.15 -2.22 -16.00
CA ILE A 158 0.60 -1.23 -16.93
C ILE A 158 -0.91 -1.04 -16.69
N LEU A 159 -1.65 -2.13 -16.58
CA LEU A 159 -3.10 -2.10 -16.32
C LEU A 159 -3.42 -1.38 -15.01
N ARG A 160 -2.68 -1.70 -13.94
CA ARG A 160 -2.82 -1.04 -12.64
C ARG A 160 -2.67 0.46 -12.72
N ASN A 161 -1.53 0.90 -13.22
CA ASN A 161 -1.23 2.33 -13.24
C ASN A 161 -2.19 3.10 -14.17
N ALA A 162 -2.65 2.49 -15.26
CA ALA A 162 -3.66 3.09 -16.11
C ALA A 162 -5.02 3.22 -15.38
N ALA A 163 -5.46 2.19 -14.66
CA ALA A 163 -6.71 2.23 -13.90
C ALA A 163 -6.65 3.22 -12.73
N VAL A 164 -5.56 3.17 -11.95
CA VAL A 164 -5.38 4.04 -10.78
C VAL A 164 -5.21 5.51 -11.19
N LYS A 165 -4.59 5.78 -12.34
CA LYS A 165 -4.49 7.15 -12.87
C LYS A 165 -5.85 7.79 -13.15
N LYS A 166 -6.80 7.00 -13.66
CA LYS A 166 -8.19 7.46 -13.92
C LYS A 166 -9.00 7.66 -12.63
N ALA A 167 -8.72 6.85 -11.61
CA ALA A 167 -9.45 6.86 -10.34
C ALA A 167 -8.83 7.81 -9.30
N ASP A 168 -7.80 8.56 -9.66
CA ASP A 168 -6.85 9.21 -8.77
C ASP A 168 -6.21 8.21 -7.79
N GLY A 169 -4.93 8.32 -7.52
CA GLY A 169 -4.27 7.41 -6.58
C GLY A 169 -2.77 7.27 -6.76
N VAL A 170 -2.20 6.31 -6.06
CA VAL A 170 -0.75 6.07 -6.03
C VAL A 170 -0.32 5.19 -7.19
N LEU A 171 0.54 5.73 -8.02
CA LEU A 171 1.21 5.03 -9.12
C LEU A 171 2.56 4.52 -8.59
N TRP A 172 2.68 3.20 -8.53
CA TRP A 172 3.93 2.56 -8.13
C TRP A 172 4.90 2.50 -9.32
N ASP A 173 6.20 2.45 -9.04
CA ASP A 173 7.15 2.02 -10.05
C ASP A 173 7.11 0.49 -10.24
N GLU A 174 7.74 0.00 -11.33
CA GLU A 174 7.70 -1.42 -11.66
C GLU A 174 8.47 -2.26 -10.62
N GLU A 175 9.54 -1.73 -10.01
CA GLU A 175 10.32 -2.42 -8.97
C GLU A 175 9.46 -2.69 -7.74
N PHE A 176 8.76 -1.66 -7.25
CA PHE A 176 7.86 -1.80 -6.10
C PHE A 176 6.70 -2.75 -6.39
N PHE A 177 6.05 -2.63 -7.56
CA PHE A 177 4.95 -3.50 -7.94
C PHE A 177 5.38 -4.97 -7.98
N ARG A 178 6.51 -5.28 -8.63
CA ARG A 178 7.06 -6.64 -8.68
C ARG A 178 7.37 -7.19 -7.30
N TYR A 179 7.96 -6.35 -6.45
CA TYR A 179 8.24 -6.74 -5.08
C TYR A 179 6.96 -7.02 -4.29
N ALA A 180 5.93 -6.17 -4.38
CA ALA A 180 4.68 -6.37 -3.67
C ALA A 180 3.96 -7.67 -4.09
N VAL A 181 4.01 -8.02 -5.38
CA VAL A 181 3.50 -9.33 -5.85
C VAL A 181 4.35 -10.48 -5.29
N TYR A 182 5.67 -10.35 -5.31
CA TYR A 182 6.58 -11.35 -4.73
C TYR A 182 6.34 -11.54 -3.23
N GLU A 183 6.25 -10.45 -2.47
CA GLU A 183 5.96 -10.46 -1.03
C GLU A 183 4.64 -11.14 -0.72
N ASN A 184 3.59 -10.84 -1.49
CA ASN A 184 2.30 -11.51 -1.34
C ASN A 184 2.42 -13.03 -1.49
N GLY A 185 3.16 -13.51 -2.50
CA GLY A 185 3.44 -14.94 -2.67
C GLY A 185 4.27 -15.52 -1.53
N TYR A 186 5.28 -14.79 -1.05
CA TYR A 186 6.11 -15.19 0.09
C TYR A 186 5.30 -15.37 1.37
N THR A 187 4.30 -14.51 1.60
CA THR A 187 3.37 -14.56 2.73
C THR A 187 2.17 -15.49 2.47
N LYS A 188 2.29 -16.41 1.52
CA LYS A 188 1.27 -17.41 1.12
C LYS A 188 0.01 -16.83 0.46
N GLY A 189 0.09 -15.61 -0.04
CA GLY A 189 -0.95 -15.06 -0.90
C GLY A 189 -0.80 -15.57 -2.34
N ASN A 190 -1.81 -15.28 -3.13
CA ASN A 190 -1.91 -15.71 -4.52
C ASN A 190 -2.11 -14.50 -5.45
N THR A 191 -1.78 -14.71 -6.71
CA THR A 191 -2.03 -13.74 -7.77
C THR A 191 -2.60 -14.46 -8.97
N LYS A 192 -3.70 -13.96 -9.50
CA LYS A 192 -4.33 -14.47 -10.73
C LYS A 192 -4.60 -13.32 -11.68
N SER A 193 -4.53 -13.59 -12.97
CA SER A 193 -4.87 -12.63 -14.01
C SER A 193 -5.74 -13.24 -15.09
N ALA A 194 -6.52 -12.39 -15.75
CA ALA A 194 -7.25 -12.68 -16.96
C ALA A 194 -7.14 -11.48 -17.89
N GLU A 195 -7.69 -11.58 -19.12
CA GLU A 195 -7.67 -10.44 -20.03
C GLU A 195 -8.39 -9.22 -19.45
N GLY A 196 -7.65 -8.14 -19.18
CA GLY A 196 -8.16 -6.86 -18.69
C GLY A 196 -8.41 -6.78 -17.19
N CYS A 197 -8.06 -7.82 -16.42
CA CYS A 197 -8.16 -7.77 -14.97
C CYS A 197 -7.12 -8.66 -14.28
N TYR A 198 -6.83 -8.36 -13.00
CA TYR A 198 -6.06 -9.24 -12.12
C TYR A 198 -6.48 -9.03 -10.67
N GLY A 199 -6.15 -10.01 -9.83
CA GLY A 199 -6.32 -9.95 -8.39
C GLY A 199 -5.08 -10.44 -7.65
N ILE A 200 -4.75 -9.73 -6.58
CA ILE A 200 -3.75 -10.12 -5.58
C ILE A 200 -4.53 -10.38 -4.31
N TYR A 201 -4.47 -11.61 -3.80
CA TYR A 201 -5.34 -12.04 -2.72
C TYR A 201 -4.66 -13.04 -1.80
N PHE A 202 -5.27 -13.27 -0.65
CA PHE A 202 -4.96 -14.37 0.24
C PHE A 202 -6.24 -15.08 0.69
N LYS A 203 -6.07 -16.33 1.12
CA LYS A 203 -7.16 -17.16 1.59
C LYS A 203 -7.05 -17.33 3.10
N GLU A 204 -8.13 -17.01 3.81
CA GLU A 204 -8.28 -17.26 5.23
C GLU A 204 -9.50 -18.15 5.43
N ASP A 205 -9.29 -19.40 5.85
CA ASP A 205 -10.33 -20.42 6.02
C ASP A 205 -11.24 -20.56 4.79
N ASP A 206 -12.49 -20.13 4.87
CA ASP A 206 -13.50 -20.16 3.81
C ASP A 206 -13.68 -18.79 3.09
N HIS A 207 -12.77 -17.85 3.33
CA HIS A 207 -12.80 -16.51 2.74
C HIS A 207 -11.62 -16.26 1.83
N ILE A 208 -11.85 -15.50 0.75
CA ILE A 208 -10.80 -14.84 -0.03
C ILE A 208 -10.85 -13.34 0.27
N ILE A 209 -9.69 -12.78 0.53
CA ILE A 209 -9.54 -11.33 0.68
C ILE A 209 -8.62 -10.82 -0.42
N PHE A 210 -9.19 -10.10 -1.38
CA PHE A 210 -8.39 -9.39 -2.38
C PHE A 210 -7.74 -8.17 -1.73
N LYS A 211 -6.41 -8.18 -1.59
CA LYS A 211 -5.63 -6.99 -1.24
C LYS A 211 -5.78 -5.91 -2.31
N GLU A 212 -5.81 -6.35 -3.57
CA GLU A 212 -6.04 -5.49 -4.72
C GLU A 212 -6.78 -6.27 -5.82
N LEU A 213 -7.82 -5.69 -6.38
CA LEU A 213 -8.49 -6.14 -7.59
C LEU A 213 -8.51 -4.97 -8.59
N ILE A 214 -7.91 -5.19 -9.74
CA ILE A 214 -7.88 -4.22 -10.84
C ILE A 214 -8.58 -4.81 -12.06
N GLY A 215 -9.52 -4.05 -12.61
CA GLY A 215 -10.29 -4.36 -13.79
C GLY A 215 -11.36 -3.29 -14.00
N GLU A 216 -11.95 -3.22 -15.18
CA GLU A 216 -13.12 -2.35 -15.40
C GLU A 216 -14.29 -2.89 -14.56
N PRO A 217 -15.12 -2.01 -13.95
CA PRO A 217 -16.35 -2.42 -13.26
C PRO A 217 -17.33 -3.04 -14.26
N SER A 218 -17.34 -4.35 -14.37
CA SER A 218 -18.08 -5.09 -15.39
C SER A 218 -18.37 -6.51 -14.95
N GLN A 219 -19.32 -7.16 -15.66
CA GLN A 219 -19.60 -8.58 -15.49
C GLN A 219 -18.34 -9.44 -15.66
N LYS A 220 -17.42 -9.09 -16.59
CA LYS A 220 -16.16 -9.79 -16.82
C LYS A 220 -15.26 -9.81 -15.58
N THR A 221 -15.14 -8.70 -14.87
CA THR A 221 -14.38 -8.64 -13.62
C THR A 221 -15.08 -9.41 -12.49
N LEU A 222 -16.40 -9.37 -12.42
CA LEU A 222 -17.14 -10.19 -11.48
C LEU A 222 -16.97 -11.68 -11.79
N ASP A 223 -17.06 -12.10 -13.04
CA ASP A 223 -16.84 -13.49 -13.46
C ASP A 223 -15.41 -13.96 -13.12
N PHE A 224 -14.43 -13.07 -13.24
CA PHE A 224 -13.05 -13.37 -12.79
C PHE A 224 -13.01 -13.66 -11.29
N VAL A 225 -13.65 -12.83 -10.44
CA VAL A 225 -13.72 -13.05 -8.99
C VAL A 225 -14.43 -14.38 -8.68
N LEU A 226 -15.55 -14.66 -9.34
CA LEU A 226 -16.29 -15.92 -9.18
C LEU A 226 -15.44 -17.14 -9.55
N ASN A 227 -14.65 -17.05 -10.62
CA ASN A 227 -13.72 -18.09 -11.03
C ASN A 227 -12.60 -18.32 -10.01
N VAL A 228 -12.05 -17.24 -9.40
CA VAL A 228 -11.07 -17.37 -8.32
C VAL A 228 -11.69 -18.08 -7.12
N CYS A 229 -12.88 -17.70 -6.69
CA CYS A 229 -13.56 -18.33 -5.56
C CYS A 229 -13.84 -19.82 -5.81
N LYS A 230 -14.24 -20.18 -7.03
CA LYS A 230 -14.48 -21.58 -7.43
C LYS A 230 -13.18 -22.40 -7.42
N ASP A 231 -12.09 -21.86 -7.97
CA ASP A 231 -10.78 -22.50 -8.00
C ASP A 231 -10.24 -22.74 -6.57
N GLU A 232 -10.42 -21.76 -5.69
CA GLU A 232 -10.02 -21.84 -4.28
C GLU A 232 -11.03 -22.58 -3.39
N LYS A 233 -12.20 -22.97 -3.92
CA LYS A 233 -13.29 -23.68 -3.23
C LYS A 233 -13.80 -22.93 -2.01
N VAL A 234 -14.11 -21.66 -2.18
CA VAL A 234 -14.68 -20.78 -1.14
C VAL A 234 -15.93 -20.08 -1.65
N ASN A 235 -16.78 -19.66 -0.72
CA ASN A 235 -18.02 -18.95 -1.06
C ASN A 235 -18.02 -17.49 -0.59
N ASN A 236 -17.11 -17.11 0.30
CA ASN A 236 -17.05 -15.77 0.85
C ASN A 236 -15.85 -15.01 0.27
N VAL A 237 -16.07 -13.79 -0.18
CA VAL A 237 -15.01 -12.96 -0.72
C VAL A 237 -15.15 -11.51 -0.28
N GLN A 238 -14.04 -10.91 0.09
CA GLN A 238 -13.92 -9.47 0.31
C GLN A 238 -13.03 -8.87 -0.76
N LEU A 239 -13.54 -7.83 -1.43
CA LEU A 239 -12.80 -7.08 -2.43
C LEU A 239 -12.36 -5.74 -1.84
N ASN A 240 -11.10 -5.36 -2.05
CA ASN A 240 -10.62 -4.00 -1.83
C ASN A 240 -10.39 -3.36 -3.20
N VAL A 241 -11.23 -2.38 -3.55
CA VAL A 241 -11.26 -1.77 -4.88
C VAL A 241 -11.27 -0.24 -4.79
N PRO A 242 -10.91 0.48 -5.87
CA PRO A 242 -11.11 1.92 -5.95
C PRO A 242 -12.57 2.31 -5.72
N VAL A 243 -12.80 3.52 -5.20
CA VAL A 243 -14.16 4.02 -4.87
C VAL A 243 -15.08 4.12 -6.09
N CYS A 244 -14.50 4.24 -7.29
CA CYS A 244 -15.27 4.24 -8.55
C CYS A 244 -15.82 2.87 -8.96
N PHE A 245 -15.50 1.82 -8.22
CA PHE A 245 -16.03 0.48 -8.47
C PHE A 245 -17.46 0.40 -7.91
N GLU A 246 -18.46 0.31 -8.80
CA GLU A 246 -19.86 0.26 -8.38
C GLU A 246 -20.18 -1.04 -7.62
N CYS A 247 -20.87 -0.91 -6.49
CA CYS A 247 -21.40 -2.05 -5.77
C CYS A 247 -22.43 -2.76 -6.63
N THR A 248 -22.32 -4.07 -6.77
CA THR A 248 -23.32 -4.88 -7.48
C THR A 248 -24.56 -5.09 -6.61
N GLU A 249 -25.72 -5.32 -7.22
CA GLU A 249 -26.97 -5.64 -6.51
C GLU A 249 -26.85 -6.90 -5.59
N ASN A 250 -25.81 -7.70 -5.80
CA ASN A 250 -25.51 -8.93 -5.06
C ASN A 250 -24.51 -8.73 -3.92
N SER A 251 -24.09 -7.49 -3.60
CA SER A 251 -23.19 -7.26 -2.47
C SER A 251 -23.94 -7.34 -1.15
N ASP A 252 -23.43 -8.18 -0.22
CA ASP A 252 -23.98 -8.28 1.13
C ASP A 252 -23.65 -7.03 1.95
N GLU A 253 -22.48 -6.45 1.72
CA GLU A 253 -22.01 -5.25 2.39
C GLU A 253 -21.07 -4.45 1.48
N CYS A 254 -21.17 -3.13 1.55
CA CYS A 254 -20.30 -2.22 0.83
C CYS A 254 -19.96 -1.04 1.74
N ILE A 255 -18.72 -0.98 2.20
CA ILE A 255 -18.25 0.07 3.11
C ILE A 255 -17.07 0.83 2.54
N LEU A 256 -17.02 2.13 2.84
CA LEU A 256 -15.89 2.99 2.51
C LEU A 256 -14.94 3.06 3.70
N VAL A 257 -13.66 2.76 3.47
CA VAL A 257 -12.63 2.78 4.51
C VAL A 257 -11.49 3.71 4.15
N ASN A 258 -11.00 4.45 5.14
CA ASN A 258 -9.77 5.24 4.98
C ASN A 258 -8.57 4.28 4.95
N THR A 259 -7.69 4.46 3.97
CA THR A 259 -6.53 3.59 3.76
C THR A 259 -5.20 4.32 3.82
N GLY A 260 -5.22 5.66 3.82
CA GLY A 260 -3.97 6.39 3.87
C GLY A 260 -4.12 7.90 3.98
N MET A 261 -2.97 8.53 4.17
CA MET A 261 -2.83 9.97 4.33
C MET A 261 -1.69 10.50 3.47
N ALA A 262 -1.78 11.79 3.10
CA ALA A 262 -0.69 12.50 2.43
C ALA A 262 -0.42 13.85 3.11
N VAL A 263 0.85 14.27 3.10
CA VAL A 263 1.25 15.64 3.44
C VAL A 263 1.78 16.33 2.19
N PRO A 264 1.18 17.47 1.76
CA PRO A 264 1.71 18.27 0.66
C PRO A 264 2.95 19.03 1.12
N LEU A 265 3.95 19.15 0.24
CA LEU A 265 5.24 19.75 0.54
C LEU A 265 5.42 21.15 -0.06
N ASN A 266 4.47 21.58 -0.90
CA ASN A 266 4.45 22.90 -1.52
C ASN A 266 3.02 23.39 -1.75
N THR A 267 2.87 24.65 -2.16
CA THR A 267 1.56 25.28 -2.35
C THR A 267 0.74 24.66 -3.49
N GLU A 268 1.39 24.19 -4.56
CA GLU A 268 0.71 23.57 -5.70
C GLU A 268 0.12 22.22 -5.29
N ALA A 269 0.90 21.38 -4.62
CA ALA A 269 0.46 20.11 -4.06
C ALA A 269 -0.68 20.29 -3.04
N LEU A 270 -0.59 21.33 -2.19
CA LEU A 270 -1.67 21.64 -1.24
C LEU A 270 -2.99 21.96 -1.97
N LYS A 271 -2.94 22.82 -2.99
CA LYS A 271 -4.12 23.17 -3.80
C LYS A 271 -4.68 21.94 -4.53
N ALA A 272 -3.83 21.10 -5.10
CA ALA A 272 -4.25 19.86 -5.75
C ALA A 272 -5.00 18.95 -4.77
N LEU A 273 -4.46 18.74 -3.57
CA LEU A 273 -5.08 17.91 -2.55
C LEU A 273 -6.39 18.50 -2.00
N GLU A 274 -6.48 19.82 -1.82
CA GLU A 274 -7.70 20.49 -1.35
C GLU A 274 -8.84 20.45 -2.35
N ASN A 275 -8.52 20.48 -3.64
CA ASN A 275 -9.50 20.40 -4.72
C ASN A 275 -9.89 18.96 -5.05
N SER A 276 -9.14 17.94 -4.58
CA SER A 276 -9.45 16.54 -4.85
C SER A 276 -10.66 16.07 -4.05
N ASP A 277 -11.33 15.02 -4.56
CA ASP A 277 -12.48 14.39 -3.90
C ASP A 277 -12.12 13.63 -2.62
N LYS A 278 -10.83 13.55 -2.28
CA LYS A 278 -10.28 12.80 -1.12
C LYS A 278 -10.69 11.33 -1.09
N ASN A 279 -10.87 10.75 -2.27
CA ASN A 279 -11.22 9.35 -2.49
C ASN A 279 -10.16 8.62 -3.32
N ALA A 280 -8.92 9.15 -3.32
CA ALA A 280 -7.83 8.58 -4.09
C ALA A 280 -7.53 7.13 -3.63
N TYR A 281 -7.09 6.29 -4.56
CA TYR A 281 -6.78 4.90 -4.28
C TYR A 281 -5.31 4.70 -3.94
N LEU A 282 -5.02 4.23 -2.74
CA LEU A 282 -3.66 3.85 -2.35
C LEU A 282 -3.32 2.45 -2.91
N GLY A 283 -4.26 1.53 -2.75
CA GLY A 283 -4.17 0.17 -3.27
C GLY A 283 -3.09 -0.66 -2.62
N LEU A 284 -2.34 -1.36 -3.45
CA LEU A 284 -1.33 -2.32 -3.06
C LEU A 284 -0.25 -1.69 -2.15
N THR A 285 -0.25 -2.06 -0.90
CA THR A 285 0.76 -1.72 0.11
C THR A 285 1.48 -2.98 0.58
N LEU A 286 2.64 -2.80 1.19
CA LEU A 286 3.40 -3.89 1.80
C LEU A 286 2.84 -4.25 3.18
N GLY A 287 2.97 -5.52 3.58
CA GLY A 287 2.55 -6.05 4.88
C GLY A 287 1.22 -6.77 4.89
#